data_6a89bc6001a6d049e23bb2eb9d49957c
#
_entry.id   6a89bc6001a6d049e23bb2eb9d49957c
#
_cell.length_a   1.000
_cell.length_b   1.000
_cell.length_c   1.000
_cell.angle_alpha   90.00
_cell.angle_beta   90.00
_cell.angle_gamma   90.00
#
_symmetry.space_group_name_H-M   'P 1'
#
loop_
_entity.id
_entity.type
_entity.pdbx_description
1 polymer ?
#
loop_
_entity_poly.entity_id
_entity_poly.type
_entity_poly.pdbx_seq_one_letter_code
_entity_poly.pdbx_strand_id
1 'polypeptide(L)'
;MKTRHHRQHAVLIIADMMSALRRIGASIFFPECKLPQAHRFILVGAALGHAQLRGRPLTLASLSRNIEMPSTTAARILEELQLSGWVYKRGKHYLLNLDRLEEPGYAEYFEEAARRITIARKKLSELEIADSTPTLAPAIEE
;
A
#
# COMPACT_ATOMS: atom_id res chain seq x y z
N MET A 1 -4.08 -21.79 19.54
CA MET A 1 -4.63 -21.89 18.21
C MET A 1 -5.82 -21.00 18.04
N LYS A 2 -5.90 -20.32 16.92
CA LYS A 2 -7.01 -19.40 16.67
C LYS A 2 -8.20 -20.14 16.13
N THR A 3 -9.39 -19.73 16.54
CA THR A 3 -10.60 -20.32 16.05
C THR A 3 -10.82 -19.88 14.59
N ARG A 4 -11.64 -20.65 13.89
CA ARG A 4 -12.03 -20.30 12.55
C ARG A 4 -12.68 -18.91 12.50
N HIS A 5 -13.49 -18.61 13.48
CA HIS A 5 -14.18 -17.34 13.59
C HIS A 5 -13.19 -16.17 13.70
N HIS A 6 -12.16 -16.33 14.50
CA HIS A 6 -11.15 -15.30 14.66
C HIS A 6 -10.39 -15.04 13.37
N ARG A 7 -10.08 -16.09 12.63
CA ARG A 7 -9.39 -15.91 11.36
C ARG A 7 -10.24 -15.15 10.36
N GLN A 8 -11.54 -15.42 10.32
CA GLN A 8 -12.43 -14.70 9.44
C GLN A 8 -12.47 -13.23 9.80
N HIS A 9 -12.59 -12.91 11.07
CA HIS A 9 -12.59 -11.53 11.54
C HIS A 9 -11.27 -10.84 11.26
N ALA A 10 -10.16 -11.55 11.50
CA ALA A 10 -8.83 -10.96 11.25
C ALA A 10 -8.65 -10.61 9.77
N VAL A 11 -9.05 -11.50 8.88
CA VAL A 11 -8.95 -11.23 7.45
C VAL A 11 -9.76 -10.01 7.06
N LEU A 12 -10.98 -9.88 7.60
CA LEU A 12 -11.82 -8.73 7.28
C LEU A 12 -11.25 -7.43 7.83
N ILE A 13 -10.66 -7.45 9.02
CA ILE A 13 -10.00 -6.28 9.58
C ILE A 13 -8.86 -5.82 8.67
N ILE A 14 -8.04 -6.77 8.23
CA ILE A 14 -6.92 -6.46 7.35
C ILE A 14 -7.42 -5.93 6.01
N ALA A 15 -8.45 -6.57 5.45
CA ALA A 15 -9.00 -6.14 4.17
C ALA A 15 -9.57 -4.72 4.25
N ASP A 16 -10.26 -4.39 5.34
CA ASP A 16 -10.79 -3.05 5.55
C ASP A 16 -9.66 -2.03 5.63
N MET A 17 -8.60 -2.36 6.35
CA MET A 17 -7.44 -1.48 6.46
C MET A 17 -6.81 -1.24 5.09
N MET A 18 -6.59 -2.31 4.33
CA MET A 18 -5.99 -2.20 3.01
C MET A 18 -6.86 -1.37 2.07
N SER A 19 -8.16 -1.58 2.13
CA SER A 19 -9.08 -0.82 1.31
C SER A 19 -9.04 0.67 1.67
N ALA A 20 -9.02 0.98 2.97
CA ALA A 20 -8.95 2.36 3.43
C ALA A 20 -7.66 3.03 3.01
N LEU A 21 -6.53 2.34 3.18
CA LEU A 21 -5.22 2.89 2.79
C LEU A 21 -5.17 3.18 1.30
N ARG A 22 -5.72 2.28 0.51
CA ARG A 22 -5.77 2.44 -0.93
C ARG A 22 -6.55 3.70 -1.33
N ARG A 23 -7.71 3.92 -0.70
CA ARG A 23 -8.52 5.09 -0.99
C ARG A 23 -7.87 6.38 -0.52
N ILE A 24 -7.26 6.36 0.65
CA ILE A 24 -6.58 7.52 1.19
C ILE A 24 -5.44 7.92 0.27
N GLY A 25 -4.61 6.97 -0.13
CA GLY A 25 -3.52 7.25 -1.05
C GLY A 25 -4.01 7.81 -2.37
N ALA A 26 -5.05 7.20 -2.93
CA ALA A 26 -5.58 7.66 -4.20
C ALA A 26 -6.10 9.09 -4.11
N SER A 27 -6.84 9.43 -3.05
CA SER A 27 -7.44 10.75 -2.93
C SER A 27 -6.41 11.85 -2.66
N ILE A 28 -5.30 11.51 -2.02
CA ILE A 28 -4.28 12.49 -1.68
C ILE A 28 -3.27 12.65 -2.80
N PHE A 29 -2.80 11.54 -3.37
CA PHE A 29 -1.74 11.61 -4.38
C PHE A 29 -2.28 11.78 -5.80
N PHE A 30 -3.44 11.22 -6.11
CA PHE A 30 -3.99 11.26 -7.46
C PHE A 30 -5.48 11.54 -7.42
N PRO A 31 -5.89 12.72 -6.88
CA PRO A 31 -7.31 13.01 -6.69
C PRO A 31 -8.10 13.11 -7.99
N GLU A 32 -7.42 13.38 -9.11
CA GLU A 32 -8.09 13.51 -10.40
C GLU A 32 -8.27 12.17 -11.11
N CYS A 33 -7.71 11.08 -10.55
CA CYS A 33 -7.77 9.77 -11.21
C CYS A 33 -8.86 8.89 -10.60
N LYS A 34 -9.35 7.96 -11.42
CA LYS A 34 -10.21 6.90 -10.90
C LYS A 34 -9.37 5.96 -10.05
N LEU A 35 -10.00 5.32 -9.10
CA LEU A 35 -9.30 4.49 -8.12
C LEU A 35 -8.39 3.42 -8.75
N PRO A 36 -8.82 2.65 -9.77
CA PRO A 36 -7.93 1.65 -10.34
C PRO A 36 -6.67 2.26 -10.95
N GLN A 37 -6.79 3.41 -11.61
CA GLN A 37 -5.64 4.07 -12.20
C GLN A 37 -4.72 4.64 -11.14
N ALA A 38 -5.29 5.29 -10.13
CA ALA A 38 -4.51 5.82 -9.02
C ALA A 38 -3.74 4.70 -8.32
N HIS A 39 -4.37 3.56 -8.15
CA HIS A 39 -3.73 2.41 -7.52
C HIS A 39 -2.52 1.93 -8.33
N ARG A 40 -2.63 1.90 -9.65
CA ARG A 40 -1.51 1.51 -10.51
C ARG A 40 -0.36 2.49 -10.39
N PHE A 41 -0.67 3.79 -10.35
CA PHE A 41 0.35 4.82 -10.17
C PHE A 41 1.07 4.65 -8.84
N ILE A 42 0.31 4.41 -7.77
CA ILE A 42 0.88 4.22 -6.45
C ILE A 42 1.75 2.96 -6.42
N LEU A 43 1.29 1.89 -7.05
CA LEU A 43 2.05 0.63 -7.09
C LEU A 43 3.40 0.83 -7.78
N VAL A 44 3.39 1.50 -8.94
CA VAL A 44 4.63 1.76 -9.67
C VAL A 44 5.54 2.68 -8.84
N GLY A 45 4.98 3.77 -8.32
CA GLY A 45 5.76 4.70 -7.52
C GLY A 45 6.39 4.05 -6.29
N ALA A 46 5.62 3.21 -5.60
CA ALA A 46 6.12 2.51 -4.43
C ALA A 46 7.25 1.56 -4.78
N ALA A 47 7.13 0.83 -5.89
CA ALA A 47 8.17 -0.08 -6.33
C ALA A 47 9.46 0.66 -6.65
N LEU A 48 9.33 1.79 -7.36
CA LEU A 48 10.50 2.60 -7.70
C LEU A 48 11.17 3.18 -6.46
N GLY A 49 10.37 3.76 -5.56
CA GLY A 49 10.90 4.37 -4.36
C GLY A 49 11.57 3.36 -3.45
N HIS A 50 10.97 2.21 -3.30
CA HIS A 50 11.50 1.15 -2.46
C HIS A 50 12.88 0.67 -2.98
N ALA A 51 12.97 0.42 -4.27
CA ALA A 51 14.22 -0.02 -4.89
C ALA A 51 15.29 1.06 -4.80
N GLN A 52 14.89 2.31 -5.01
CA GLN A 52 15.78 3.45 -4.96
C GLN A 52 16.39 3.61 -3.57
N LEU A 53 15.58 3.48 -2.52
CA LEU A 53 16.05 3.61 -1.16
C LEU A 53 16.99 2.47 -0.77
N ARG A 54 16.88 1.33 -1.46
CA ARG A 54 17.80 0.21 -1.25
C ARG A 54 19.07 0.32 -2.09
N GLY A 55 19.22 1.38 -2.87
CA GLY A 55 20.38 1.56 -3.72
C GLY A 55 20.37 0.76 -5.00
N ARG A 56 19.20 0.23 -5.39
CA ARG A 56 19.07 -0.60 -6.59
C ARG A 56 17.90 -0.10 -7.44
N PRO A 57 18.05 1.08 -8.06
CA PRO A 57 16.98 1.63 -8.88
C PRO A 57 16.60 0.71 -10.03
N LEU A 58 15.37 0.80 -10.46
CA LEU A 58 14.80 -0.11 -11.44
C LEU A 58 14.83 0.46 -12.86
N THR A 59 15.06 -0.44 -13.81
CA THR A 59 14.82 -0.15 -15.22
C THR A 59 13.39 -0.54 -15.55
N LEU A 60 12.94 -0.23 -16.77
CA LEU A 60 11.61 -0.66 -17.19
C LEU A 60 11.47 -2.18 -17.09
N ALA A 61 12.47 -2.92 -17.54
CA ALA A 61 12.40 -4.38 -17.51
C ALA A 61 12.33 -4.93 -16.09
N SER A 62 13.14 -4.38 -15.18
CA SER A 62 13.13 -4.88 -13.80
C SER A 62 11.85 -4.45 -13.06
N LEU A 63 11.32 -3.27 -13.37
CA LEU A 63 10.03 -2.84 -12.81
C LEU A 63 8.92 -3.79 -13.26
N SER A 64 8.86 -4.07 -14.55
CA SER A 64 7.84 -4.94 -15.12
C SER A 64 7.85 -6.30 -14.42
N ARG A 65 9.03 -6.87 -14.18
CA ARG A 65 9.14 -8.13 -13.45
C ARG A 65 8.75 -8.00 -11.98
N ASN A 66 9.16 -6.91 -11.36
CA ASN A 66 8.95 -6.68 -9.93
C ASN A 66 7.46 -6.65 -9.58
N ILE A 67 6.67 -5.94 -10.38
CA ILE A 67 5.25 -5.78 -10.11
C ILE A 67 4.38 -6.66 -10.99
N GLU A 68 5.00 -7.55 -11.78
CA GLU A 68 4.28 -8.50 -12.63
C GLU A 68 3.28 -7.79 -13.54
N MET A 69 3.77 -6.80 -14.25
CA MET A 69 2.96 -5.98 -15.15
C MET A 69 3.59 -6.02 -16.54
N PRO A 70 2.78 -6.09 -17.61
CA PRO A 70 3.36 -6.07 -18.96
C PRO A 70 4.20 -4.81 -19.18
N SER A 71 5.29 -4.97 -19.89
CA SER A 71 6.22 -3.86 -20.14
C SER A 71 5.55 -2.67 -20.82
N THR A 72 4.63 -2.93 -21.74
CA THR A 72 3.93 -1.85 -22.43
C THR A 72 3.06 -1.05 -21.48
N THR A 73 2.39 -1.71 -20.54
CA THR A 73 1.57 -1.05 -19.53
C THR A 73 2.46 -0.27 -18.57
N ALA A 74 3.55 -0.88 -18.11
CA ALA A 74 4.48 -0.20 -17.20
C ALA A 74 5.11 1.03 -17.86
N ALA A 75 5.48 0.91 -19.13
CA ALA A 75 6.06 2.05 -19.87
C ALA A 75 5.08 3.20 -19.96
N ARG A 76 3.81 2.93 -20.23
CA ARG A 76 2.81 3.97 -20.32
C ARG A 76 2.62 4.66 -18.97
N ILE A 77 2.58 3.89 -17.90
CA ILE A 77 2.43 4.45 -16.55
C ILE A 77 3.63 5.32 -16.20
N LEU A 78 4.84 4.84 -16.50
CA LEU A 78 6.05 5.62 -16.25
C LEU A 78 6.02 6.93 -17.01
N GLU A 79 5.55 6.91 -18.25
CA GLU A 79 5.46 8.14 -19.04
C GLU A 79 4.51 9.13 -18.38
N GLU A 80 3.35 8.66 -17.94
CA GLU A 80 2.39 9.54 -17.29
C GLU A 80 2.92 10.08 -15.97
N LEU A 81 3.64 9.27 -15.22
CA LEU A 81 4.22 9.73 -13.96
C LEU A 81 5.37 10.70 -14.19
N GLN A 82 6.10 10.56 -15.29
CA GLN A 82 7.12 11.53 -15.66
C GLN A 82 6.48 12.86 -16.01
N LEU A 83 5.40 12.84 -16.78
CA LEU A 83 4.71 14.06 -17.17
C LEU A 83 4.13 14.78 -15.96
N SER A 84 3.70 14.06 -14.96
CA SER A 84 3.13 14.68 -13.77
C SER A 84 4.16 15.04 -12.71
N GLY A 85 5.44 14.74 -12.96
CA GLY A 85 6.51 15.14 -12.05
C GLY A 85 6.76 14.19 -10.90
N TRP A 86 6.12 13.03 -10.87
CA TRP A 86 6.36 12.05 -9.82
C TRP A 86 7.59 11.19 -10.04
N VAL A 87 7.97 11.01 -11.30
CA VAL A 87 9.06 10.11 -11.68
C VAL A 87 10.00 10.85 -12.61
N TYR A 88 11.28 10.58 -12.50
CA TYR A 88 12.25 11.07 -13.46
C TYR A 88 13.19 9.93 -13.85
N LYS A 89 13.81 10.09 -15.02
CA LYS A 89 14.66 9.05 -15.56
C LYS A 89 16.11 9.49 -15.48
N ARG A 90 16.98 8.58 -15.06
CA ARG A 90 18.42 8.82 -15.05
C ARG A 90 19.06 7.67 -15.79
N GLY A 91 19.54 7.92 -17.01
CA GLY A 91 20.00 6.85 -17.87
C GLY A 91 18.83 5.93 -18.18
N LYS A 92 19.00 4.65 -17.89
CA LYS A 92 17.92 3.66 -18.10
C LYS A 92 17.12 3.37 -16.84
N HIS A 93 17.42 4.06 -15.73
CA HIS A 93 16.75 3.81 -14.46
C HIS A 93 15.69 4.87 -14.21
N TYR A 94 14.62 4.45 -13.53
CA TYR A 94 13.50 5.34 -13.18
C TYR A 94 13.51 5.56 -11.67
N LEU A 95 13.33 6.79 -11.27
CA LEU A 95 13.42 7.20 -9.88
C LEU A 95 12.18 7.97 -9.48
N LEU A 96 11.69 7.69 -8.28
CA LEU A 96 10.59 8.43 -7.71
C LEU A 96 11.12 9.76 -7.19
N ASN A 97 10.37 10.83 -7.39
CA ASN A 97 10.73 12.15 -6.86
C ASN A 97 10.38 12.16 -5.36
N LEU A 98 11.32 11.69 -4.56
CA LEU A 98 11.09 11.56 -3.11
C LEU A 98 10.88 12.92 -2.43
N ASP A 99 11.53 13.97 -2.94
CA ASP A 99 11.37 15.30 -2.35
C ASP A 99 9.92 15.77 -2.39
N ARG A 100 9.19 15.33 -3.39
CA ARG A 100 7.78 15.72 -3.53
C ARG A 100 6.94 15.19 -2.37
N LEU A 101 7.34 14.07 -1.77
CA LEU A 101 6.63 13.52 -0.63
C LEU A 101 6.76 14.39 0.62
N GLU A 102 7.75 15.29 0.64
CA GLU A 102 7.93 16.20 1.76
C GLU A 102 7.08 17.46 1.65
N GLU A 103 6.36 17.63 0.54
CA GLU A 103 5.50 18.79 0.39
C GLU A 103 4.37 18.76 1.40
N PRO A 104 3.97 19.92 1.94
CA PRO A 104 2.98 19.95 3.02
C PRO A 104 1.66 19.25 2.70
N GLY A 105 1.27 19.24 1.44
CA GLY A 105 0.00 18.63 1.04
C GLY A 105 -0.06 17.13 1.26
N TYR A 106 1.08 16.48 1.47
CA TYR A 106 1.11 15.02 1.63
C TYR A 106 1.27 14.57 3.07
N ALA A 107 1.45 15.49 4.00
CA ALA A 107 1.58 15.15 5.43
C ALA A 107 0.33 14.41 5.92
N GLU A 108 -0.81 14.80 5.41
CA GLU A 108 -2.09 14.21 5.79
C GLU A 108 -2.15 12.72 5.51
N TYR A 109 -1.47 12.28 4.45
CA TYR A 109 -1.45 10.86 4.12
C TYR A 109 -0.83 10.04 5.26
N PHE A 110 0.30 10.50 5.80
CA PHE A 110 0.97 9.78 6.87
C PHE A 110 0.10 9.70 8.12
N GLU A 111 -0.55 10.79 8.47
CA GLU A 111 -1.39 10.82 9.66
C GLU A 111 -2.58 9.89 9.53
N GLU A 112 -3.26 9.95 8.39
CA GLU A 112 -4.43 9.11 8.16
C GLU A 112 -4.04 7.63 8.06
N ALA A 113 -2.97 7.34 7.34
CA ALA A 113 -2.52 5.96 7.18
C ALA A 113 -2.08 5.38 8.52
N ALA A 114 -1.33 6.13 9.30
CA ALA A 114 -0.88 5.68 10.61
C ALA A 114 -2.07 5.41 11.52
N ARG A 115 -3.09 6.25 11.47
CA ARG A 115 -4.28 6.07 12.28
C ARG A 115 -5.03 4.78 11.89
N ARG A 116 -5.16 4.53 10.58
CA ARG A 116 -5.85 3.32 10.12
C ARG A 116 -5.09 2.06 10.51
N ILE A 117 -3.77 2.11 10.39
CA ILE A 117 -2.95 0.97 10.77
C ILE A 117 -3.06 0.72 12.28
N THR A 118 -3.04 1.78 13.08
CA THR A 118 -3.17 1.67 14.53
C THR A 118 -4.52 1.07 14.92
N ILE A 119 -5.60 1.50 14.27
CA ILE A 119 -6.94 0.97 14.54
C ILE A 119 -6.98 -0.53 14.22
N ALA A 120 -6.44 -0.92 13.06
CA ALA A 120 -6.44 -2.32 12.66
C ALA A 120 -5.63 -3.16 13.64
N ARG A 121 -4.47 -2.67 14.05
CA ARG A 121 -3.62 -3.37 15.00
C ARG A 121 -4.35 -3.58 16.33
N LYS A 122 -5.04 -2.55 16.80
CA LYS A 122 -5.78 -2.66 18.05
C LYS A 122 -6.87 -3.72 17.95
N LYS A 123 -7.63 -3.71 16.87
CA LYS A 123 -8.69 -4.69 16.66
C LYS A 123 -8.14 -6.11 16.60
N LEU A 124 -7.01 -6.28 15.91
CA LEU A 124 -6.37 -7.60 15.84
C LEU A 124 -5.89 -8.06 17.21
N SER A 125 -5.34 -7.14 17.99
CA SER A 125 -4.88 -7.45 19.35
C SER A 125 -6.05 -7.87 20.23
N GLU A 126 -7.20 -7.23 20.09
CA GLU A 126 -8.39 -7.60 20.86
C GLU A 126 -8.86 -8.99 20.50
N LEU A 127 -8.75 -9.38 19.24
CA LEU A 127 -9.07 -10.75 18.86
C LEU A 127 -8.07 -11.74 19.47
N GLU A 128 -6.79 -11.39 19.50
CA GLU A 128 -5.79 -12.24 20.13
C GLU A 128 -6.08 -12.46 21.59
N ILE A 129 -6.41 -11.39 22.30
CA ILE A 129 -6.73 -11.47 23.71
C ILE A 129 -7.96 -12.35 23.93
N ALA A 130 -9.00 -12.15 23.12
CA ALA A 130 -10.21 -12.93 23.23
C ALA A 130 -9.95 -14.42 22.99
N ASP A 131 -9.07 -14.71 22.01
CA ASP A 131 -8.75 -16.07 21.66
C ASP A 131 -7.93 -16.75 22.75
N SER A 132 -7.11 -16.00 23.48
CA SER A 132 -6.25 -16.55 24.53
C SER A 132 -6.92 -16.59 25.89
N THR A 133 -8.08 -15.96 26.04
CA THR A 133 -8.79 -15.94 27.30
C THR A 133 -9.39 -17.30 27.57
N PRO A 134 -9.13 -17.88 28.75
CA PRO A 134 -9.73 -19.17 29.11
C PRO A 134 -11.24 -19.05 29.10
N THR A 135 -11.89 -20.04 28.57
CA THR A 135 -13.33 -20.02 28.54
C THR A 135 -13.85 -21.04 29.54
N LEU A 136 -14.84 -20.65 30.29
CA LEU A 136 -15.48 -21.52 31.24
C LEU A 136 -16.42 -22.47 30.53
N ALA A 137 -16.98 -22.04 29.46
CA ALA A 137 -17.85 -22.87 28.68
C ALA A 137 -17.01 -23.69 27.75
N PRO A 138 -17.35 -24.88 27.60
CA PRO A 138 -16.69 -25.64 26.61
C PRO A 138 -17.05 -25.08 25.27
N ALA A 139 -16.40 -24.87 24.79
CA ALA A 139 -16.53 -24.32 23.78
C ALA A 139 -17.20 -24.65 22.79
N ILE A 140 -17.51 -24.43 22.34
CA ILE A 140 -18.22 -24.57 21.57
C ILE A 140 -17.89 -24.14 20.43
N GLU A 141 -17.28 -23.95 20.03
CA GLU A 141 -16.96 -23.43 19.08
C GLU A 141 -16.68 -23.98 18.14
N GLU A 142 -16.69 -24.14 17.56
CA GLU A 142 -16.50 -24.48 16.73
C GLU A 142 -16.14 -24.50 16.03
#